data_7e5a15656392251ce054c86cdbb4b3ba
#
_entry.id   7e5a15656392251ce054c86cdbb4b3ba
#
_cell.length_a   1.000
_cell.length_b   1.000
_cell.length_c   1.000
_cell.angle_alpha   90.00
_cell.angle_beta   90.00
_cell.angle_gamma   90.00
#
_symmetry.space_group_name_H-M   'P 1'
#
loop_
_entity.id
_entity.type
_entity.pdbx_description
1 polymer ?
#
loop_
_entity_poly.entity_id
_entity_poly.type
_entity_poly.pdbx_seq_one_letter_code
_entity_poly.pdbx_strand_id
1 'polypeptide(L)'
;MRIGIVTEYYYPSIGGVQEHVHHFAREARRLGHTVKVVTSAMPDLPPPEGDAAGPDVLRIARSRPMFKNGSFGRVSQGLGVSRAVAETLARERFDVVHVHCPLTPVLPFVAIHHARCPVVGTFHTNFHPGALFDLTRGVQQRYLDRLDAAVAVSHACLSAFEGRLRAEFRIVPNGVDAERFGQGQRLARFDDGKLNVLWVGRLEPRNGLDRMLSAFVGLRRTMDARLLVVGDGPLLPRYRASVPRELERDVVFAGKLLDERPDWYASADVYCAPTSIASFGITLLEAMAAGKPILASDIDGFREVMQHGREGELLPVDDAAAWTRALERLGREPLRAQAYAEHGRATAQRYDWSKVAAEVLGLYRSIGVAG
;
A
#
# COMPACT_ATOMS: atom_id res chain seq x y z
N MET A 1 7.41 -14.77 20.86
CA MET A 1 6.99 -15.59 19.69
C MET A 1 8.05 -15.53 18.59
N ARG A 2 8.21 -16.63 17.85
CA ARG A 2 8.95 -16.71 16.60
C ARG A 2 7.95 -16.63 15.45
N ILE A 3 7.94 -15.53 14.72
CA ILE A 3 6.95 -15.21 13.69
C ILE A 3 7.59 -15.40 12.30
N GLY A 4 7.00 -16.23 11.46
CA GLY A 4 7.38 -16.38 10.07
C GLY A 4 6.42 -15.64 9.16
N ILE A 5 6.81 -14.51 8.58
CA ILE A 5 5.99 -13.79 7.61
C ILE A 5 6.32 -14.31 6.21
N VAL A 6 5.32 -14.81 5.50
CA VAL A 6 5.50 -15.34 4.14
C VAL A 6 4.79 -14.43 3.13
N THR A 7 5.52 -13.94 2.13
CA THR A 7 5.00 -13.03 1.13
C THR A 7 5.74 -13.11 -0.20
N GLU A 8 5.01 -13.00 -1.31
CA GLU A 8 5.60 -12.75 -2.64
C GLU A 8 6.10 -11.31 -2.80
N TYR A 9 5.55 -10.39 -1.98
CA TYR A 9 5.73 -8.95 -2.12
C TYR A 9 6.59 -8.42 -0.97
N TYR A 10 7.87 -8.17 -1.27
CA TYR A 10 8.78 -7.53 -0.35
C TYR A 10 9.77 -6.64 -1.11
N TYR A 11 10.59 -5.86 -0.39
CA TYR A 11 11.64 -5.07 -1.01
C TYR A 11 12.64 -5.92 -1.81
N PRO A 12 13.19 -5.41 -2.92
CA PRO A 12 13.27 -4.01 -3.35
C PRO A 12 12.05 -3.50 -4.15
N SER A 13 11.02 -4.32 -4.42
CA SER A 13 9.81 -3.77 -5.03
C SER A 13 9.00 -2.98 -4.00
N ILE A 14 8.36 -1.86 -4.41
CA ILE A 14 7.59 -1.00 -3.51
C ILE A 14 6.09 -1.19 -3.75
N GLY A 15 5.33 -1.16 -2.68
CA GLY A 15 3.86 -1.22 -2.69
C GLY A 15 3.30 -1.38 -1.27
N GLY A 16 1.99 -1.28 -1.13
CA GLY A 16 1.34 -1.31 0.18
C GLY A 16 1.58 -2.60 0.98
N VAL A 17 1.68 -3.75 0.31
CA VAL A 17 1.96 -5.04 1.00
C VAL A 17 3.37 -5.05 1.58
N GLN A 18 4.35 -4.54 0.81
CA GLN A 18 5.75 -4.45 1.24
C GLN A 18 5.90 -3.55 2.47
N GLU A 19 5.29 -2.38 2.43
CA GLU A 19 5.25 -1.43 3.55
C GLU A 19 4.60 -2.08 4.77
N HIS A 20 3.45 -2.74 4.59
CA HIS A 20 2.76 -3.44 5.68
C HIS A 20 3.66 -4.51 6.33
N VAL A 21 4.24 -5.39 5.54
CA VAL A 21 5.12 -6.47 6.03
C VAL A 21 6.34 -5.91 6.75
N HIS A 22 6.97 -4.89 6.18
CA HIS A 22 8.16 -4.28 6.75
C HIS A 22 7.88 -3.63 8.11
N HIS A 23 6.89 -2.76 8.16
CA HIS A 23 6.56 -2.03 9.39
C HIS A 23 6.01 -2.95 10.47
N PHE A 24 5.15 -3.91 10.12
CA PHE A 24 4.70 -4.91 11.09
C PHE A 24 5.88 -5.73 11.65
N ALA A 25 6.81 -6.18 10.79
CA ALA A 25 7.99 -6.92 11.25
C ALA A 25 8.87 -6.08 12.17
N ARG A 26 9.07 -4.80 11.86
CA ARG A 26 9.81 -3.85 12.69
C ARG A 26 9.16 -3.66 14.06
N GLU A 27 7.86 -3.41 14.11
CA GLU A 27 7.14 -3.22 15.37
C GLU A 27 7.08 -4.50 16.21
N ALA A 28 6.85 -5.66 15.60
CA ALA A 28 6.87 -6.93 16.32
C ALA A 28 8.25 -7.24 16.92
N ARG A 29 9.35 -6.92 16.23
CA ARG A 29 10.71 -7.02 16.78
C ARG A 29 10.93 -6.05 17.93
N ARG A 30 10.46 -4.80 17.81
CA ARG A 30 10.52 -3.79 18.88
C ARG A 30 9.80 -4.26 20.15
N LEU A 31 8.76 -5.05 19.99
CA LEU A 31 7.99 -5.67 21.08
C LEU A 31 8.63 -6.98 21.61
N GLY A 32 9.87 -7.32 21.19
CA GLY A 32 10.62 -8.47 21.69
C GLY A 32 10.32 -9.79 20.98
N HIS A 33 9.64 -9.79 19.83
CA HIS A 33 9.39 -10.99 19.06
C HIS A 33 10.51 -11.24 18.03
N THR A 34 10.82 -12.51 17.77
CA THR A 34 11.71 -12.89 16.66
C THR A 34 10.89 -12.98 15.38
N VAL A 35 11.22 -12.16 14.39
CA VAL A 35 10.46 -12.11 13.14
C VAL A 35 11.38 -12.36 11.95
N LYS A 36 11.03 -13.32 11.11
CA LYS A 36 11.69 -13.54 9.81
C LYS A 36 10.70 -13.40 8.66
N VAL A 37 11.17 -12.77 7.57
CA VAL A 37 10.40 -12.61 6.34
C VAL A 37 10.88 -13.62 5.31
N VAL A 38 10.00 -14.54 4.92
CA VAL A 38 10.25 -15.54 3.88
C VAL A 38 9.66 -15.03 2.57
N THR A 39 10.52 -14.80 1.59
CA THR A 39 10.14 -14.20 0.32
C THR A 39 10.99 -14.69 -0.85
N SER A 40 10.83 -14.11 -2.03
CA SER A 40 11.58 -14.44 -3.24
C SER A 40 12.63 -13.38 -3.57
N ALA A 41 13.73 -13.83 -4.18
CA ALA A 41 14.69 -12.93 -4.82
C ALA A 41 14.08 -12.34 -6.10
N MET A 42 14.47 -11.13 -6.42
CA MET A 42 14.03 -10.35 -7.58
C MET A 42 15.24 -9.93 -8.42
N PRO A 43 15.80 -10.83 -9.24
CA PRO A 43 17.08 -10.60 -9.92
C PRO A 43 17.01 -9.51 -11.00
N ASP A 44 15.80 -9.10 -11.39
CA ASP A 44 15.51 -8.03 -12.33
C ASP A 44 15.42 -6.62 -11.68
N LEU A 45 15.60 -6.54 -10.37
CA LEU A 45 15.60 -5.28 -9.61
C LEU A 45 16.96 -5.10 -8.92
N PRO A 46 17.34 -3.85 -8.58
CA PRO A 46 18.50 -3.58 -7.73
C PRO A 46 18.45 -4.39 -6.42
N PRO A 47 19.60 -4.75 -5.85
CA PRO A 47 19.62 -5.43 -4.56
C PRO A 47 18.91 -4.59 -3.49
N PRO A 48 18.26 -5.23 -2.50
CA PRO A 48 17.67 -4.50 -1.39
C PRO A 48 18.75 -3.92 -0.47
N GLU A 49 18.42 -2.86 0.23
CA GLU A 49 19.29 -2.17 1.18
C GLU A 49 18.68 -2.22 2.61
N GLY A 50 19.48 -1.82 3.60
CA GLY A 50 19.05 -1.74 5.00
C GLY A 50 18.48 -3.06 5.55
N ASP A 51 17.45 -2.98 6.35
CA ASP A 51 16.79 -4.13 6.99
C ASP A 51 16.28 -5.16 5.99
N ALA A 52 15.94 -4.75 4.77
CA ALA A 52 15.49 -5.64 3.71
C ALA A 52 16.60 -6.53 3.13
N ALA A 53 17.87 -6.19 3.35
CA ALA A 53 19.03 -7.00 3.02
C ALA A 53 19.53 -7.87 4.19
N GLY A 54 18.97 -7.66 5.39
CA GLY A 54 19.40 -8.31 6.64
C GLY A 54 19.16 -9.81 6.71
N PRO A 55 19.76 -10.49 7.69
CA PRO A 55 19.72 -11.95 7.85
C PRO A 55 18.32 -12.49 8.19
N ASP A 56 17.42 -11.62 8.60
CA ASP A 56 16.01 -11.96 8.90
C ASP A 56 15.12 -12.00 7.66
N VAL A 57 15.67 -11.75 6.47
CA VAL A 57 14.95 -11.85 5.19
C VAL A 57 15.47 -13.07 4.41
N LEU A 58 14.67 -14.11 4.40
CA LEU A 58 15.00 -15.40 3.77
C LEU A 58 14.44 -15.43 2.33
N ARG A 59 15.33 -15.26 1.35
CA ARG A 59 14.99 -15.28 -0.08
C ARG A 59 15.16 -16.67 -0.65
N ILE A 60 14.12 -17.49 -0.59
CA ILE A 60 14.16 -18.94 -0.86
C ILE A 60 13.68 -19.35 -2.27
N ALA A 61 13.19 -18.39 -3.05
CA ALA A 61 12.74 -18.59 -4.42
C ALA A 61 13.19 -17.43 -5.30
N ARG A 62 12.87 -17.51 -6.62
CA ARG A 62 13.03 -16.39 -7.55
C ARG A 62 11.67 -16.01 -8.09
N SER A 63 11.34 -14.73 -8.12
CA SER A 63 10.10 -14.24 -8.69
C SER A 63 10.33 -13.49 -9.99
N ARG A 64 9.29 -13.49 -10.84
CA ARG A 64 9.23 -12.69 -12.07
C ARG A 64 8.01 -11.80 -12.07
N PRO A 65 8.08 -10.62 -12.74
CA PRO A 65 6.94 -9.75 -12.88
C PRO A 65 5.85 -10.40 -13.73
N MET A 66 4.60 -10.16 -13.35
CA MET A 66 3.42 -10.59 -14.07
C MET A 66 2.40 -9.44 -14.07
N PHE A 67 1.90 -9.08 -15.25
CA PHE A 67 0.85 -8.07 -15.36
C PHE A 67 -0.52 -8.72 -15.18
N LYS A 68 -1.30 -8.24 -14.21
CA LYS A 68 -2.67 -8.71 -13.94
C LYS A 68 -3.48 -7.58 -13.29
N ASN A 69 -4.75 -7.47 -13.66
CA ASN A 69 -5.70 -6.50 -13.10
C ASN A 69 -5.21 -5.03 -13.14
N GLY A 70 -4.58 -4.62 -14.25
CA GLY A 70 -4.07 -3.26 -14.42
C GLY A 70 -2.85 -2.91 -13.55
N SER A 71 -2.21 -3.92 -12.94
CA SER A 71 -1.05 -3.77 -12.05
C SER A 71 0.01 -4.82 -12.34
N PHE A 72 1.26 -4.50 -12.02
CA PHE A 72 2.38 -5.43 -12.04
C PHE A 72 2.52 -6.13 -10.69
N GLY A 73 2.17 -7.42 -10.65
CA GLY A 73 2.44 -8.33 -9.55
C GLY A 73 3.74 -9.12 -9.76
N ARG A 74 4.07 -9.98 -8.81
CA ARG A 74 5.19 -10.94 -8.92
C ARG A 74 4.74 -12.31 -8.50
N VAL A 75 5.32 -13.35 -9.08
CA VAL A 75 5.04 -14.75 -8.75
C VAL A 75 6.35 -15.53 -8.70
N SER A 76 6.53 -16.31 -7.64
CA SER A 76 7.67 -17.21 -7.47
C SER A 76 7.66 -18.33 -8.51
N GLN A 77 8.85 -18.70 -8.97
CA GLN A 77 9.05 -19.74 -9.97
C GLN A 77 10.22 -20.65 -9.56
N GLY A 78 10.15 -21.91 -9.98
CA GLY A 78 11.22 -22.90 -9.81
C GLY A 78 10.72 -24.22 -9.24
N LEU A 79 11.33 -25.32 -9.71
CA LEU A 79 10.96 -26.70 -9.30
C LEU A 79 11.27 -27.02 -7.83
N GLY A 80 12.12 -26.25 -7.16
CA GLY A 80 12.55 -26.48 -5.77
C GLY A 80 11.80 -25.67 -4.72
N VAL A 81 10.85 -24.79 -5.10
CA VAL A 81 10.22 -23.84 -4.15
C VAL A 81 9.52 -24.57 -3.02
N SER A 82 8.77 -25.64 -3.31
CA SER A 82 8.05 -26.40 -2.28
C SER A 82 8.99 -27.00 -1.25
N ARG A 83 10.10 -27.59 -1.70
CA ARG A 83 11.13 -28.17 -0.82
C ARG A 83 11.83 -27.09 0.01
N ALA A 84 12.23 -25.97 -0.60
CA ALA A 84 12.90 -24.88 0.08
C ALA A 84 12.01 -24.24 1.16
N VAL A 85 10.71 -24.09 0.91
CA VAL A 85 9.74 -23.64 1.91
C VAL A 85 9.65 -24.64 3.06
N ALA A 86 9.44 -25.94 2.76
CA ALA A 86 9.31 -26.99 3.78
C ALA A 86 10.55 -27.06 4.70
N GLU A 87 11.75 -27.04 4.11
CA GLU A 87 13.03 -27.06 4.85
C GLU A 87 13.19 -25.78 5.70
N THR A 88 12.79 -24.62 5.17
CA THR A 88 12.86 -23.36 5.89
C THR A 88 11.90 -23.35 7.09
N LEU A 89 10.65 -23.73 6.90
CA LEU A 89 9.67 -23.78 7.99
C LEU A 89 10.09 -24.77 9.08
N ALA A 90 10.62 -25.94 8.69
CA ALA A 90 11.12 -26.96 9.62
C ALA A 90 12.34 -26.48 10.42
N ARG A 91 13.29 -25.78 9.76
CA ARG A 91 14.50 -25.26 10.40
C ARG A 91 14.20 -24.13 11.36
N GLU A 92 13.37 -23.18 10.94
CA GLU A 92 13.09 -21.96 11.70
C GLU A 92 12.14 -22.18 12.89
N ARG A 93 11.32 -23.24 12.90
CA ARG A 93 10.40 -23.60 14.00
C ARG A 93 9.57 -22.43 14.47
N PHE A 94 8.84 -21.81 13.55
CA PHE A 94 7.95 -20.70 13.86
C PHE A 94 6.80 -21.12 14.78
N ASP A 95 6.43 -20.24 15.71
CA ASP A 95 5.23 -20.41 16.55
C ASP A 95 3.96 -20.06 15.77
N VAL A 96 4.09 -19.19 14.77
CA VAL A 96 3.02 -18.80 13.83
C VAL A 96 3.62 -18.49 12.46
N VAL A 97 2.90 -18.88 11.41
CA VAL A 97 3.18 -18.48 10.03
C VAL A 97 2.11 -17.51 9.58
N HIS A 98 2.50 -16.28 9.26
CA HIS A 98 1.60 -15.24 8.76
C HIS A 98 1.81 -15.04 7.25
N VAL A 99 0.82 -15.43 6.46
CA VAL A 99 0.89 -15.40 5.00
C VAL A 99 0.18 -14.18 4.47
N HIS A 100 0.88 -13.33 3.71
CA HIS A 100 0.28 -12.18 3.05
C HIS A 100 -0.13 -12.52 1.62
N CYS A 101 -1.34 -12.09 1.22
CA CYS A 101 -1.98 -12.45 -0.04
C CYS A 101 -2.10 -13.99 -0.20
N PRO A 102 -2.75 -14.72 0.72
CA PRO A 102 -2.68 -16.19 0.84
C PRO A 102 -3.18 -16.94 -0.38
N LEU A 103 -4.00 -16.32 -1.25
CA LEU A 103 -4.47 -16.92 -2.51
C LEU A 103 -3.60 -16.55 -3.72
N THR A 104 -2.42 -15.92 -3.52
CA THR A 104 -1.42 -15.79 -4.58
C THR A 104 -0.75 -17.14 -4.83
N PRO A 105 -0.64 -17.57 -6.09
CA PRO A 105 -0.03 -18.87 -6.41
C PRO A 105 1.43 -18.97 -5.96
N VAL A 106 1.87 -20.22 -5.74
CA VAL A 106 3.21 -20.70 -5.42
C VAL A 106 3.60 -20.43 -3.97
N LEU A 107 4.35 -19.38 -3.64
CA LEU A 107 4.96 -19.23 -2.32
C LEU A 107 3.93 -19.23 -1.16
N PRO A 108 2.84 -18.44 -1.20
CA PRO A 108 1.80 -18.49 -0.17
C PRO A 108 1.13 -19.86 -0.03
N PHE A 109 0.71 -20.48 -1.14
CA PHE A 109 0.08 -21.79 -1.12
C PHE A 109 0.99 -22.88 -0.54
N VAL A 110 2.25 -22.89 -0.97
CA VAL A 110 3.24 -23.86 -0.48
C VAL A 110 3.50 -23.66 1.02
N ALA A 111 3.56 -22.42 1.48
CA ALA A 111 3.75 -22.13 2.91
C ALA A 111 2.55 -22.63 3.74
N ILE A 112 1.31 -22.36 3.32
CA ILE A 112 0.09 -22.87 3.97
C ILE A 112 0.09 -24.41 3.96
N HIS A 113 0.56 -25.04 2.86
CA HIS A 113 0.59 -26.50 2.74
C HIS A 113 1.55 -27.15 3.75
N HIS A 114 2.75 -26.57 3.94
CA HIS A 114 3.81 -27.17 4.76
C HIS A 114 3.84 -26.67 6.21
N ALA A 115 3.09 -25.63 6.56
CA ALA A 115 3.04 -25.13 7.93
C ALA A 115 2.52 -26.20 8.90
N ARG A 116 3.20 -26.32 10.06
CA ARG A 116 2.86 -27.25 11.17
C ARG A 116 2.53 -26.51 12.46
N CYS A 117 2.40 -25.19 12.39
CA CYS A 117 1.97 -24.29 13.45
C CYS A 117 0.76 -23.50 12.93
N PRO A 118 0.07 -22.73 13.79
CA PRO A 118 -1.03 -21.87 13.39
C PRO A 118 -0.67 -20.97 12.19
N VAL A 119 -1.61 -20.83 11.25
CA VAL A 119 -1.47 -20.03 10.04
C VAL A 119 -2.48 -18.90 10.01
N VAL A 120 -1.98 -17.68 9.89
CA VAL A 120 -2.80 -16.49 9.68
C VAL A 120 -2.65 -16.02 8.24
N GLY A 121 -3.73 -15.63 7.60
CA GLY A 121 -3.71 -15.09 6.24
C GLY A 121 -4.22 -13.66 6.18
N THR A 122 -3.40 -12.70 5.68
CA THR A 122 -3.85 -11.32 5.45
C THR A 122 -4.07 -11.03 3.97
N PHE A 123 -5.27 -10.53 3.66
CA PHE A 123 -5.74 -10.17 2.32
C PHE A 123 -5.61 -8.67 2.10
N HIS A 124 -4.87 -8.28 1.06
CA HIS A 124 -4.54 -6.88 0.77
C HIS A 124 -5.16 -6.37 -0.53
N THR A 125 -5.78 -7.21 -1.33
CA THR A 125 -6.08 -6.88 -2.72
C THR A 125 -7.59 -6.82 -2.96
N ASN A 126 -8.06 -5.67 -3.43
CA ASN A 126 -9.33 -5.55 -4.11
C ASN A 126 -9.09 -5.85 -5.60
N PHE A 127 -9.83 -6.80 -6.16
CA PHE A 127 -9.71 -7.21 -7.57
C PHE A 127 -11.05 -7.74 -8.10
N HIS A 128 -11.20 -7.70 -9.40
CA HIS A 128 -12.34 -8.34 -10.05
C HIS A 128 -12.01 -9.80 -10.39
N PRO A 129 -12.68 -10.78 -9.75
CA PRO A 129 -12.47 -12.20 -10.06
C PRO A 129 -12.83 -12.51 -11.51
N GLY A 130 -11.93 -13.22 -12.20
CA GLY A 130 -12.20 -13.72 -13.56
C GLY A 130 -12.52 -15.20 -13.58
N ALA A 131 -12.85 -15.75 -14.75
CA ALA A 131 -13.23 -17.14 -14.94
C ALA A 131 -12.25 -18.18 -14.33
N LEU A 132 -10.93 -17.89 -14.38
CA LEU A 132 -9.93 -18.75 -13.77
C LEU A 132 -10.06 -18.80 -12.24
N PHE A 133 -10.42 -17.68 -11.60
CA PHE A 133 -10.69 -17.64 -10.17
C PHE A 133 -11.87 -18.53 -9.81
N ASP A 134 -12.96 -18.43 -10.57
CA ASP A 134 -14.18 -19.25 -10.36
C ASP A 134 -13.92 -20.73 -10.63
N LEU A 135 -13.14 -21.07 -11.66
CA LEU A 135 -12.75 -22.45 -11.97
C LEU A 135 -11.90 -23.09 -10.85
N THR A 136 -11.02 -22.32 -10.22
CA THR A 136 -10.11 -22.80 -9.16
C THR A 136 -10.69 -22.62 -7.76
N ARG A 137 -11.93 -22.19 -7.62
CA ARG A 137 -12.58 -21.89 -6.33
C ARG A 137 -12.47 -23.00 -5.29
N GLY A 138 -12.67 -24.26 -5.69
CA GLY A 138 -12.57 -25.40 -4.77
C GLY A 138 -11.15 -25.58 -4.18
N VAL A 139 -10.12 -25.32 -4.97
CA VAL A 139 -8.73 -25.35 -4.49
C VAL A 139 -8.49 -24.18 -3.54
N GLN A 140 -8.91 -22.98 -3.92
CA GLN A 140 -8.74 -21.78 -3.09
C GLN A 140 -9.44 -21.92 -1.74
N GLN A 141 -10.67 -22.49 -1.72
CA GLN A 141 -11.39 -22.77 -0.48
C GLN A 141 -10.62 -23.72 0.43
N ARG A 142 -10.05 -24.80 -0.11
CA ARG A 142 -9.23 -25.74 0.70
C ARG A 142 -8.03 -25.08 1.36
N TYR A 143 -7.40 -24.10 0.70
CA TYR A 143 -6.28 -23.35 1.30
C TYR A 143 -6.80 -22.34 2.33
N LEU A 144 -7.96 -21.72 2.07
CA LEU A 144 -8.60 -20.80 3.01
C LEU A 144 -9.03 -21.54 4.30
N ASP A 145 -9.59 -22.75 4.17
CA ASP A 145 -10.00 -23.61 5.30
C ASP A 145 -8.80 -24.09 6.17
N ARG A 146 -7.57 -23.90 5.72
CA ARG A 146 -6.36 -24.21 6.50
C ARG A 146 -5.82 -23.04 7.29
N LEU A 147 -6.42 -21.86 7.16
CA LEU A 147 -6.06 -20.71 7.96
C LEU A 147 -6.76 -20.79 9.31
N ASP A 148 -6.00 -20.64 10.40
CA ASP A 148 -6.56 -20.52 11.75
C ASP A 148 -7.20 -19.15 11.97
N ALA A 149 -6.79 -18.13 11.21
CA ALA A 149 -7.45 -16.84 11.12
C ALA A 149 -7.26 -16.20 9.74
N ALA A 150 -8.32 -15.58 9.23
CA ALA A 150 -8.30 -14.77 8.02
C ALA A 150 -8.49 -13.28 8.37
N VAL A 151 -7.60 -12.45 7.87
CA VAL A 151 -7.58 -11.00 8.07
C VAL A 151 -7.75 -10.30 6.73
N ALA A 152 -8.56 -9.25 6.68
CA ALA A 152 -8.60 -8.35 5.54
C ALA A 152 -8.26 -6.92 5.99
N VAL A 153 -7.55 -6.17 5.14
CA VAL A 153 -7.15 -4.80 5.50
C VAL A 153 -8.32 -3.80 5.37
N SER A 154 -9.43 -4.21 4.78
CA SER A 154 -10.66 -3.42 4.62
C SER A 154 -11.82 -4.29 4.15
N HIS A 155 -13.04 -3.81 4.27
CA HIS A 155 -14.20 -4.46 3.65
C HIS A 155 -14.11 -4.46 2.12
N ALA A 156 -13.51 -3.42 1.51
CA ALA A 156 -13.28 -3.38 0.08
C ALA A 156 -12.44 -4.57 -0.46
N CYS A 157 -11.58 -5.18 0.37
CA CYS A 157 -10.86 -6.40 0.01
C CYS A 157 -11.75 -7.65 -0.07
N LEU A 158 -12.92 -7.62 0.57
CA LEU A 158 -13.81 -8.79 0.67
C LEU A 158 -14.74 -8.94 -0.53
N SER A 159 -15.00 -7.84 -1.25
CA SER A 159 -15.95 -7.84 -2.39
C SER A 159 -15.61 -8.89 -3.46
N ALA A 160 -14.33 -9.19 -3.66
CA ALA A 160 -13.89 -10.25 -4.60
C ALA A 160 -14.25 -11.67 -4.14
N PHE A 161 -14.52 -11.88 -2.86
CA PHE A 161 -14.78 -13.20 -2.25
C PHE A 161 -16.25 -13.43 -1.95
N GLU A 162 -17.07 -12.37 -1.92
CA GLU A 162 -18.50 -12.44 -1.63
C GLU A 162 -19.22 -13.42 -2.59
N GLY A 163 -19.98 -14.35 -2.01
CA GLY A 163 -20.67 -15.40 -2.74
C GLY A 163 -19.78 -16.46 -3.43
N ARG A 164 -18.45 -16.36 -3.30
CA ARG A 164 -17.47 -17.26 -3.94
C ARG A 164 -16.71 -18.14 -2.96
N LEU A 165 -16.20 -17.54 -1.89
CA LEU A 165 -15.45 -18.24 -0.85
C LEU A 165 -16.10 -17.99 0.51
N ARG A 166 -15.92 -18.95 1.44
CA ARG A 166 -16.48 -18.90 2.78
C ARG A 166 -15.34 -18.79 3.79
N ALA A 167 -15.30 -17.69 4.53
CA ALA A 167 -14.43 -17.52 5.69
C ALA A 167 -14.99 -16.39 6.57
N GLU A 168 -14.66 -16.46 7.85
CA GLU A 168 -14.84 -15.33 8.75
C GLU A 168 -13.59 -14.46 8.69
N PHE A 169 -13.74 -13.21 8.31
CA PHE A 169 -12.65 -12.26 8.20
C PHE A 169 -12.67 -11.28 9.38
N ARG A 170 -11.52 -11.11 9.99
CA ARG A 170 -11.29 -9.98 10.89
C ARG A 170 -10.72 -8.81 10.10
N ILE A 171 -11.27 -7.61 10.28
CA ILE A 171 -10.72 -6.42 9.64
C ILE A 171 -9.61 -5.87 10.53
N VAL A 172 -8.38 -5.85 10.01
CA VAL A 172 -7.22 -5.20 10.63
C VAL A 172 -6.59 -4.30 9.57
N PRO A 173 -6.68 -2.98 9.71
CA PRO A 173 -6.27 -2.03 8.68
C PRO A 173 -4.75 -2.03 8.46
N ASN A 174 -4.31 -1.40 7.36
CA ASN A 174 -2.90 -1.04 7.22
C ASN A 174 -2.55 0.10 8.19
N GLY A 175 -1.30 0.13 8.61
CA GLY A 175 -0.78 1.19 9.45
C GLY A 175 -0.05 2.29 8.67
N VAL A 176 0.33 3.33 9.38
CA VAL A 176 1.21 4.41 8.93
C VAL A 176 2.23 4.71 10.04
N ASP A 177 3.42 5.13 9.66
CA ASP A 177 4.42 5.70 10.58
C ASP A 177 4.10 7.19 10.77
N ALA A 178 3.15 7.46 11.67
CA ALA A 178 2.59 8.80 11.85
C ALA A 178 3.64 9.80 12.33
N GLU A 179 4.60 9.37 13.14
CA GLU A 179 5.69 10.19 13.61
C GLU A 179 6.62 10.59 12.47
N ARG A 180 7.09 9.62 11.68
CA ARG A 180 7.98 9.85 10.53
C ARG A 180 7.37 10.83 9.53
N PHE A 181 6.12 10.64 9.14
CA PHE A 181 5.47 11.55 8.19
C PHE A 181 5.15 12.91 8.78
N GLY A 182 4.88 12.99 10.09
CA GLY A 182 4.65 14.24 10.81
C GLY A 182 5.90 15.09 10.97
N GLN A 183 7.11 14.50 10.89
CA GLN A 183 8.41 15.16 11.04
C GLN A 183 9.04 15.61 9.70
N GLY A 184 8.40 15.33 8.57
CA GLY A 184 8.88 15.74 7.25
C GLY A 184 9.12 17.24 7.16
N GLN A 185 10.19 17.65 6.45
CA GLN A 185 10.58 19.04 6.30
C GLN A 185 10.22 19.57 4.91
N ARG A 186 9.62 20.78 4.85
CA ARG A 186 9.35 21.45 3.57
C ARG A 186 10.65 21.74 2.84
N LEU A 187 10.76 21.27 1.61
CA LEU A 187 11.93 21.48 0.76
C LEU A 187 11.94 22.94 0.25
N ALA A 188 13.02 23.68 0.54
CA ALA A 188 13.14 25.11 0.22
C ALA A 188 12.86 25.44 -1.26
N ARG A 189 13.21 24.53 -2.19
CA ARG A 189 12.95 24.70 -3.63
C ARG A 189 11.45 24.73 -4.01
N PHE A 190 10.57 24.36 -3.09
CA PHE A 190 9.11 24.36 -3.26
C PHE A 190 8.41 25.41 -2.38
N ASP A 191 9.17 26.31 -1.76
CA ASP A 191 8.68 27.41 -0.92
C ASP A 191 8.77 28.74 -1.68
N ASP A 192 8.13 28.81 -2.85
CA ASP A 192 8.17 29.95 -3.77
C ASP A 192 6.80 30.58 -4.03
N GLY A 193 5.80 30.24 -3.20
CA GLY A 193 4.45 30.79 -3.27
C GLY A 193 3.51 30.08 -4.25
N LYS A 194 3.98 29.09 -5.03
CA LYS A 194 3.14 28.26 -5.86
C LYS A 194 2.35 27.25 -5.01
N LEU A 195 1.12 26.95 -5.43
CA LEU A 195 0.35 25.84 -4.85
C LEU A 195 0.98 24.51 -5.26
N ASN A 196 1.57 23.79 -4.30
CA ASN A 196 2.17 22.48 -4.55
C ASN A 196 1.14 21.36 -4.40
N VAL A 197 0.74 20.76 -5.51
CA VAL A 197 -0.15 19.59 -5.58
C VAL A 197 0.69 18.33 -5.60
N LEU A 198 0.49 17.42 -4.65
CA LEU A 198 1.25 16.16 -4.58
C LEU A 198 0.40 14.98 -5.06
N TRP A 199 0.98 14.16 -5.91
CA TRP A 199 0.51 12.84 -6.27
C TRP A 199 1.59 11.80 -5.93
N VAL A 200 1.20 10.71 -5.26
CA VAL A 200 2.12 9.62 -4.88
C VAL A 200 1.55 8.29 -5.32
N GLY A 201 2.30 7.51 -6.08
CA GLY A 201 1.86 6.19 -6.50
C GLY A 201 2.74 5.53 -7.55
N ARG A 202 2.48 4.26 -7.85
CA ARG A 202 3.09 3.61 -9.00
C ARG A 202 2.50 4.18 -10.29
N LEU A 203 3.32 4.39 -11.30
CA LEU A 203 2.89 4.91 -12.60
C LEU A 203 2.15 3.82 -13.40
N GLU A 204 0.94 3.52 -12.94
CA GLU A 204 -0.01 2.54 -13.48
C GLU A 204 -1.35 3.24 -13.79
N PRO A 205 -2.11 2.76 -14.81
CA PRO A 205 -3.35 3.43 -15.23
C PRO A 205 -4.37 3.60 -14.10
N ARG A 206 -4.52 2.61 -13.22
CA ARG A 206 -5.49 2.63 -12.13
C ARG A 206 -5.22 3.72 -11.09
N ASN A 207 -3.98 4.21 -10.97
CA ASN A 207 -3.60 5.24 -10.00
C ASN A 207 -3.88 6.67 -10.50
N GLY A 208 -4.30 6.83 -11.76
CA GLY A 208 -4.96 8.04 -12.28
C GLY A 208 -4.07 9.26 -12.46
N LEU A 209 -2.75 9.09 -12.73
CA LEU A 209 -1.90 10.25 -13.02
C LEU A 209 -2.35 11.02 -14.26
N ASP A 210 -2.95 10.36 -15.25
CA ASP A 210 -3.57 10.98 -16.41
C ASP A 210 -4.72 11.92 -16.03
N ARG A 211 -5.58 11.50 -15.08
CA ARG A 211 -6.67 12.33 -14.53
C ARG A 211 -6.11 13.53 -13.77
N MET A 212 -5.04 13.29 -12.98
CA MET A 212 -4.38 14.37 -12.25
C MET A 212 -3.76 15.40 -13.19
N LEU A 213 -3.09 14.96 -14.24
CA LEU A 213 -2.53 15.86 -15.26
C LEU A 213 -3.62 16.68 -15.95
N SER A 214 -4.75 16.07 -16.29
CA SER A 214 -5.89 16.76 -16.88
C SER A 214 -6.47 17.84 -15.94
N ALA A 215 -6.65 17.52 -14.67
CA ALA A 215 -7.12 18.46 -13.66
C ALA A 215 -6.10 19.60 -13.41
N PHE A 216 -4.80 19.25 -13.41
CA PHE A 216 -3.73 20.23 -13.23
C PHE A 216 -3.63 21.23 -14.38
N VAL A 217 -3.82 20.78 -15.63
CA VAL A 217 -3.92 21.68 -16.79
C VAL A 217 -5.07 22.68 -16.60
N GLY A 218 -6.22 22.23 -16.08
CA GLY A 218 -7.34 23.12 -15.73
C GLY A 218 -6.94 24.14 -14.66
N LEU A 219 -6.32 23.69 -13.57
CA LEU A 219 -5.89 24.53 -12.45
C LEU A 219 -4.90 25.62 -12.88
N ARG A 220 -3.95 25.32 -13.75
CA ARG A 220 -2.93 26.25 -14.21
C ARG A 220 -3.48 27.45 -15.02
N ARG A 221 -4.73 27.38 -15.44
CA ARG A 221 -5.41 28.52 -16.09
C ARG A 221 -5.81 29.62 -15.11
N THR A 222 -5.94 29.30 -13.83
CA THR A 222 -6.50 30.19 -12.80
C THR A 222 -5.61 30.39 -11.59
N MET A 223 -4.60 29.54 -11.41
CA MET A 223 -3.71 29.56 -10.26
C MET A 223 -2.26 29.24 -10.66
N ASP A 224 -1.31 29.89 -10.01
CA ASP A 224 0.10 29.50 -10.09
C ASP A 224 0.33 28.27 -9.19
N ALA A 225 0.58 27.13 -9.80
CA ALA A 225 0.64 25.83 -9.12
C ALA A 225 1.75 24.95 -9.70
N ARG A 226 2.16 23.97 -8.93
CA ARG A 226 3.14 22.94 -9.30
C ARG A 226 2.58 21.58 -8.97
N LEU A 227 2.78 20.59 -9.85
CA LEU A 227 2.44 19.20 -9.61
C LEU A 227 3.72 18.42 -9.25
N LEU A 228 3.73 17.87 -8.05
CA LEU A 228 4.79 17.01 -7.54
C LEU A 228 4.36 15.55 -7.74
N VAL A 229 5.07 14.81 -8.60
CA VAL A 229 4.79 13.40 -8.93
C VAL A 229 5.86 12.52 -8.30
N VAL A 230 5.49 11.82 -7.23
CA VAL A 230 6.37 10.88 -6.52
C VAL A 230 5.97 9.44 -6.87
N GLY A 231 6.90 8.71 -7.42
CA GLY A 231 6.72 7.32 -7.82
C GLY A 231 7.40 6.98 -9.13
N ASP A 232 7.37 5.69 -9.47
CA ASP A 232 8.00 5.16 -10.67
C ASP A 232 7.12 4.09 -11.30
N GLY A 233 7.44 3.72 -12.54
CA GLY A 233 6.73 2.66 -13.26
C GLY A 233 6.99 2.71 -14.77
N PRO A 234 6.61 1.65 -15.48
CA PRO A 234 6.91 1.51 -16.91
C PRO A 234 6.23 2.58 -17.79
N LEU A 235 5.23 3.28 -17.27
CA LEU A 235 4.54 4.34 -18.00
C LEU A 235 5.14 5.73 -17.80
N LEU A 236 6.26 5.88 -17.08
CA LEU A 236 6.92 7.18 -16.87
C LEU A 236 7.21 7.94 -18.16
N PRO A 237 7.78 7.33 -19.23
CA PRO A 237 8.04 8.05 -20.48
C PRO A 237 6.75 8.58 -21.12
N ARG A 238 5.67 7.79 -21.07
CA ARG A 238 4.35 8.19 -21.59
C ARG A 238 3.78 9.38 -20.83
N TYR A 239 3.82 9.35 -19.50
CA TYR A 239 3.30 10.45 -18.68
C TYR A 239 4.10 11.73 -18.85
N ARG A 240 5.44 11.64 -18.94
CA ARG A 240 6.28 12.81 -19.27
C ARG A 240 5.93 13.41 -20.61
N ALA A 241 5.75 12.58 -21.63
CA ALA A 241 5.37 13.04 -22.99
C ALA A 241 3.94 13.62 -23.06
N SER A 242 3.07 13.32 -22.09
CA SER A 242 1.70 13.86 -22.04
C SER A 242 1.60 15.23 -21.35
N VAL A 243 2.68 15.71 -20.74
CA VAL A 243 2.71 17.06 -20.13
C VAL A 243 2.80 18.11 -21.25
N PRO A 244 1.90 19.11 -21.30
CA PRO A 244 2.04 20.21 -22.24
C PRO A 244 3.39 20.94 -22.05
N ARG A 245 4.03 21.37 -23.15
CA ARG A 245 5.34 22.02 -23.13
C ARG A 245 5.40 23.23 -22.22
N GLU A 246 4.35 24.03 -22.20
CA GLU A 246 4.23 25.22 -21.36
C GLU A 246 4.17 24.89 -19.85
N LEU A 247 3.86 23.66 -19.47
CA LEU A 247 3.77 23.18 -18.07
C LEU A 247 4.93 22.27 -17.65
N GLU A 248 5.89 21.96 -18.53
CA GLU A 248 7.00 21.05 -18.22
C GLU A 248 7.79 21.48 -16.98
N ARG A 249 7.91 22.79 -16.71
CA ARG A 249 8.61 23.35 -15.55
C ARG A 249 7.80 23.24 -14.25
N ASP A 250 6.49 23.11 -14.39
CA ASP A 250 5.55 23.05 -13.27
C ASP A 250 5.15 21.60 -12.91
N VAL A 251 5.61 20.59 -13.65
CA VAL A 251 5.39 19.17 -13.35
C VAL A 251 6.71 18.49 -13.01
N VAL A 252 6.92 18.19 -11.73
CA VAL A 252 8.16 17.62 -11.22
C VAL A 252 8.01 16.13 -10.99
N PHE A 253 8.69 15.31 -11.77
CA PHE A 253 8.77 13.86 -11.59
C PHE A 253 9.98 13.51 -10.70
N ALA A 254 9.72 13.17 -9.44
CA ALA A 254 10.75 12.86 -8.45
C ALA A 254 11.33 11.44 -8.60
N GLY A 255 10.60 10.55 -9.30
CA GLY A 255 10.95 9.14 -9.30
C GLY A 255 10.56 8.44 -7.99
N LYS A 256 11.20 7.32 -7.75
CA LYS A 256 11.00 6.49 -6.56
C LYS A 256 11.69 7.11 -5.35
N LEU A 257 10.95 7.39 -4.30
CA LEU A 257 11.46 7.91 -3.02
C LEU A 257 11.08 6.96 -1.87
N LEU A 258 11.99 6.74 -0.95
CA LEU A 258 11.76 5.97 0.28
C LEU A 258 11.91 6.87 1.51
N ASP A 259 13.14 7.23 1.84
CA ASP A 259 13.44 7.98 3.07
C ASP A 259 13.04 9.44 2.99
N GLU A 260 13.20 10.07 1.82
CA GLU A 260 12.85 11.47 1.56
C GLU A 260 11.34 11.70 1.36
N ARG A 261 10.54 10.64 1.28
CA ARG A 261 9.10 10.74 0.99
C ARG A 261 8.34 11.64 1.96
N PRO A 262 8.60 11.64 3.29
CA PRO A 262 7.97 12.59 4.22
C PRO A 262 8.18 14.06 3.85
N ASP A 263 9.37 14.43 3.36
CA ASP A 263 9.69 15.83 3.00
C ASP A 263 8.88 16.30 1.77
N TRP A 264 8.60 15.38 0.85
CA TRP A 264 7.73 15.69 -0.29
C TRP A 264 6.27 15.87 0.13
N TYR A 265 5.78 15.06 1.09
CA TYR A 265 4.48 15.32 1.70
C TYR A 265 4.49 16.66 2.43
N ALA A 266 5.51 16.95 3.23
CA ALA A 266 5.63 18.23 3.94
C ALA A 266 5.65 19.43 3.00
N SER A 267 6.22 19.27 1.79
CA SER A 267 6.31 20.32 0.75
C SER A 267 4.99 20.57 0.02
N ALA A 268 4.04 19.64 0.10
CA ALA A 268 2.74 19.80 -0.54
C ALA A 268 1.82 20.75 0.23
N ASP A 269 0.90 21.38 -0.48
CA ASP A 269 -0.21 22.14 0.08
C ASP A 269 -1.51 21.31 0.01
N VAL A 270 -1.62 20.39 -0.95
CA VAL A 270 -2.71 19.43 -1.10
C VAL A 270 -2.19 18.10 -1.65
N TYR A 271 -2.70 17.00 -1.11
CA TYR A 271 -2.44 15.66 -1.63
C TYR A 271 -3.62 15.17 -2.48
N CYS A 272 -3.33 14.57 -3.65
CA CYS A 272 -4.34 14.09 -4.59
C CYS A 272 -4.17 12.61 -4.92
N ALA A 273 -5.26 11.85 -4.83
CA ALA A 273 -5.33 10.42 -5.13
C ALA A 273 -6.48 10.09 -6.10
N PRO A 274 -6.36 10.36 -7.42
CA PRO A 274 -7.41 10.10 -8.42
C PRO A 274 -7.44 8.63 -8.88
N THR A 275 -7.34 7.71 -7.94
CA THR A 275 -7.25 6.27 -8.15
C THR A 275 -8.62 5.69 -8.50
N SER A 276 -8.71 4.78 -9.48
CA SER A 276 -9.98 4.16 -9.87
C SER A 276 -10.33 2.91 -9.04
N ILE A 277 -9.34 2.22 -8.47
CA ILE A 277 -9.53 1.08 -7.60
C ILE A 277 -8.41 0.98 -6.58
N ALA A 278 -8.78 0.91 -5.31
CA ALA A 278 -7.86 0.68 -4.19
C ALA A 278 -8.51 -0.26 -3.17
N SER A 279 -7.68 -1.02 -2.48
CA SER A 279 -8.12 -1.88 -1.38
C SER A 279 -8.25 -1.10 -0.07
N PHE A 280 -7.44 -0.06 0.08
CA PHE A 280 -7.33 0.75 1.29
C PHE A 280 -6.86 2.15 0.88
N GLY A 281 -5.93 2.76 1.50
CA GLY A 281 -5.42 4.08 1.16
C GLY A 281 -4.22 4.43 2.03
N ILE A 282 -3.13 3.63 1.96
CA ILE A 282 -1.92 3.91 2.76
C ILE A 282 -1.39 5.32 2.48
N THR A 283 -1.37 5.74 1.21
CA THR A 283 -0.91 7.09 0.83
C THR A 283 -1.82 8.22 1.34
N LEU A 284 -3.12 7.92 1.59
CA LEU A 284 -4.01 8.86 2.29
C LEU A 284 -3.57 9.01 3.75
N LEU A 285 -3.24 7.90 4.43
CA LEU A 285 -2.75 7.93 5.80
C LEU A 285 -1.40 8.67 5.92
N GLU A 286 -0.50 8.49 4.93
CA GLU A 286 0.75 9.24 4.86
C GLU A 286 0.49 10.76 4.74
N ALA A 287 -0.45 11.16 3.87
CA ALA A 287 -0.86 12.57 3.72
C ALA A 287 -1.52 13.12 5.00
N MET A 288 -2.39 12.33 5.64
CA MET A 288 -3.00 12.68 6.93
C MET A 288 -1.95 12.87 8.01
N ALA A 289 -0.98 11.96 8.14
CA ALA A 289 0.11 12.03 9.10
C ALA A 289 0.98 13.27 8.87
N ALA A 290 1.27 13.59 7.61
CA ALA A 290 1.97 14.82 7.23
C ALA A 290 1.11 16.10 7.36
N GLY A 291 -0.17 15.97 7.77
CA GLY A 291 -1.10 17.09 7.93
C GLY A 291 -1.42 17.79 6.63
N LYS A 292 -1.74 17.04 5.59
CA LYS A 292 -2.14 17.60 4.30
C LYS A 292 -3.63 17.37 4.05
N PRO A 293 -4.35 18.39 3.55
CA PRO A 293 -5.72 18.20 3.06
C PRO A 293 -5.70 17.25 1.86
N ILE A 294 -6.74 16.42 1.73
CA ILE A 294 -6.79 15.35 0.75
C ILE A 294 -7.91 15.58 -0.25
N LEU A 295 -7.60 15.40 -1.53
CA LEU A 295 -8.57 15.16 -2.58
C LEU A 295 -8.41 13.72 -3.07
N ALA A 296 -9.40 12.89 -2.91
CA ALA A 296 -9.34 11.48 -3.28
C ALA A 296 -10.57 11.06 -4.09
N SER A 297 -10.43 10.01 -4.90
CA SER A 297 -11.57 9.43 -5.61
C SER A 297 -12.59 8.86 -4.64
N ASP A 298 -13.87 9.00 -4.97
CA ASP A 298 -14.98 8.43 -4.22
C ASP A 298 -15.13 6.95 -4.54
N ILE A 299 -14.28 6.12 -3.92
CA ILE A 299 -14.22 4.66 -4.07
C ILE A 299 -14.22 3.96 -2.71
N ASP A 300 -14.69 2.71 -2.66
CA ASP A 300 -14.89 1.98 -1.41
C ASP A 300 -13.63 1.90 -0.55
N GLY A 301 -12.47 1.59 -1.14
CA GLY A 301 -11.21 1.50 -0.39
C GLY A 301 -10.77 2.83 0.26
N PHE A 302 -11.18 3.97 -0.29
CA PHE A 302 -10.86 5.28 0.29
C PHE A 302 -11.89 5.72 1.33
N ARG A 303 -13.17 5.34 1.16
CA ARG A 303 -14.22 5.55 2.17
C ARG A 303 -13.95 4.81 3.48
N GLU A 304 -13.14 3.74 3.45
CA GLU A 304 -12.68 3.02 4.66
C GLU A 304 -11.74 3.88 5.53
N VAL A 305 -11.04 4.81 4.91
CA VAL A 305 -9.94 5.56 5.54
C VAL A 305 -10.32 7.00 5.84
N MET A 306 -11.15 7.64 4.99
CA MET A 306 -11.52 9.03 5.13
C MET A 306 -13.01 9.28 4.92
N GLN A 307 -13.50 10.36 5.51
CA GLN A 307 -14.87 10.85 5.35
C GLN A 307 -14.86 12.15 4.52
N HIS A 308 -15.75 12.23 3.54
CA HIS A 308 -15.94 13.44 2.76
C HIS A 308 -16.28 14.65 3.66
N GLY A 309 -15.56 15.75 3.48
CA GLY A 309 -15.75 16.98 4.25
C GLY A 309 -15.05 16.99 5.62
N ARG A 310 -14.35 15.96 6.02
CA ARG A 310 -13.63 15.87 7.29
C ARG A 310 -12.11 15.89 7.13
N GLU A 311 -11.51 14.90 6.52
CA GLU A 311 -10.07 14.84 6.22
C GLU A 311 -9.75 15.44 4.84
N GLY A 312 -10.77 15.73 4.05
CA GLY A 312 -10.68 16.22 2.68
C GLY A 312 -11.97 15.95 1.91
N GLU A 313 -11.86 15.86 0.60
CA GLU A 313 -13.02 15.66 -0.29
C GLU A 313 -12.88 14.36 -1.09
N LEU A 314 -13.99 13.61 -1.16
CA LEU A 314 -14.14 12.47 -2.08
C LEU A 314 -14.79 12.98 -3.37
N LEU A 315 -14.15 12.71 -4.51
CA LEU A 315 -14.51 13.26 -5.82
C LEU A 315 -14.81 12.16 -6.83
N PRO A 316 -15.69 12.39 -7.82
CA PRO A 316 -15.90 11.45 -8.91
C PRO A 316 -14.59 11.14 -9.64
N VAL A 317 -14.36 9.85 -9.95
CA VAL A 317 -13.11 9.35 -10.53
C VAL A 317 -12.77 10.06 -11.86
N ASP A 318 -13.75 10.19 -12.74
CA ASP A 318 -13.55 10.61 -14.14
C ASP A 318 -14.04 12.06 -14.43
N ASP A 319 -14.28 12.88 -13.40
CA ASP A 319 -14.65 14.29 -13.57
C ASP A 319 -13.46 15.22 -13.28
N ALA A 320 -12.58 15.40 -14.27
CA ALA A 320 -11.42 16.29 -14.15
C ALA A 320 -11.81 17.74 -13.77
N ALA A 321 -12.99 18.23 -14.17
CA ALA A 321 -13.45 19.55 -13.82
C ALA A 321 -13.81 19.65 -12.32
N ALA A 322 -14.39 18.62 -11.72
CA ALA A 322 -14.60 18.55 -10.27
C ALA A 322 -13.28 18.61 -9.50
N TRP A 323 -12.27 17.88 -9.96
CA TRP A 323 -10.92 17.91 -9.38
C TRP A 323 -10.29 19.32 -9.49
N THR A 324 -10.38 19.95 -10.66
CA THR A 324 -9.91 21.33 -10.86
C THR A 324 -10.57 22.29 -9.87
N ARG A 325 -11.91 22.27 -9.77
CA ARG A 325 -12.65 23.15 -8.84
C ARG A 325 -12.31 22.90 -7.37
N ALA A 326 -12.09 21.64 -6.99
CA ALA A 326 -11.69 21.28 -5.62
C ALA A 326 -10.29 21.81 -5.28
N LEU A 327 -9.34 21.69 -6.21
CA LEU A 327 -7.99 22.25 -6.08
C LEU A 327 -8.02 23.77 -5.95
N GLU A 328 -8.78 24.47 -6.82
CA GLU A 328 -8.97 25.92 -6.75
C GLU A 328 -9.56 26.36 -5.41
N ARG A 329 -10.56 25.63 -4.92
CA ARG A 329 -11.20 25.90 -3.64
C ARG A 329 -10.22 25.78 -2.49
N LEU A 330 -9.45 24.68 -2.41
CA LEU A 330 -8.47 24.49 -1.35
C LEU A 330 -7.32 25.50 -1.42
N GLY A 331 -6.88 25.89 -2.61
CA GLY A 331 -5.88 26.95 -2.79
C GLY A 331 -6.34 28.33 -2.37
N ARG A 332 -7.67 28.60 -2.40
CA ARG A 332 -8.25 29.90 -2.01
C ARG A 332 -8.80 29.92 -0.58
N GLU A 333 -9.01 28.76 0.04
CA GLU A 333 -9.65 28.62 1.36
C GLU A 333 -8.68 27.97 2.38
N PRO A 334 -7.62 28.67 2.83
CA PRO A 334 -6.60 28.11 3.71
C PRO A 334 -7.15 27.59 5.04
N LEU A 335 -8.19 28.21 5.58
CA LEU A 335 -8.83 27.73 6.82
C LEU A 335 -9.50 26.36 6.64
N ARG A 336 -10.11 26.12 5.47
CA ARG A 336 -10.67 24.79 5.14
C ARG A 336 -9.56 23.75 5.01
N ALA A 337 -8.50 24.09 4.29
CA ALA A 337 -7.34 23.22 4.13
C ALA A 337 -6.73 22.86 5.49
N GLN A 338 -6.59 23.83 6.39
CA GLN A 338 -6.11 23.63 7.75
C GLN A 338 -7.03 22.70 8.56
N ALA A 339 -8.35 22.91 8.52
CA ALA A 339 -9.30 22.06 9.23
C ALA A 339 -9.24 20.60 8.76
N TYR A 340 -9.13 20.36 7.44
CA TYR A 340 -8.92 19.01 6.90
C TYR A 340 -7.62 18.40 7.38
N ALA A 341 -6.53 19.15 7.40
CA ALA A 341 -5.22 18.71 7.86
C ALA A 341 -5.23 18.31 9.35
N GLU A 342 -5.90 19.08 10.20
CA GLU A 342 -6.02 18.79 11.65
C GLU A 342 -6.83 17.49 11.89
N HIS A 343 -7.97 17.33 11.23
CA HIS A 343 -8.74 16.08 11.29
C HIS A 343 -7.93 14.89 10.74
N GLY A 344 -7.19 15.10 9.66
CA GLY A 344 -6.32 14.09 9.07
C GLY A 344 -5.28 13.58 10.06
N ARG A 345 -4.55 14.46 10.74
CA ARG A 345 -3.57 14.07 11.77
C ARG A 345 -4.21 13.23 12.89
N ALA A 346 -5.36 13.65 13.39
CA ALA A 346 -6.08 12.91 14.43
C ALA A 346 -6.52 11.52 13.93
N THR A 347 -6.93 11.41 12.67
CA THR A 347 -7.29 10.14 12.03
C THR A 347 -6.07 9.24 11.87
N ALA A 348 -4.92 9.74 11.36
CA ALA A 348 -3.69 8.97 11.16
C ALA A 348 -3.19 8.31 12.46
N GLN A 349 -3.31 8.98 13.61
CA GLN A 349 -2.91 8.43 14.91
C GLN A 349 -3.65 7.13 15.28
N ARG A 350 -4.83 6.89 14.74
CA ARG A 350 -5.57 5.63 14.98
C ARG A 350 -4.99 4.46 14.23
N TYR A 351 -4.28 4.75 13.13
CA TYR A 351 -3.64 3.79 12.24
C TYR A 351 -2.12 3.69 12.46
N ASP A 352 -1.61 4.18 13.59
CA ASP A 352 -0.20 4.03 13.91
C ASP A 352 0.20 2.55 13.96
N TRP A 353 1.40 2.21 13.44
CA TRP A 353 1.88 0.83 13.36
C TRP A 353 1.96 0.14 14.72
N SER A 354 2.20 0.86 15.79
CA SER A 354 2.20 0.29 17.15
C SER A 354 0.83 -0.30 17.52
N LYS A 355 -0.26 0.34 17.11
CA LYS A 355 -1.63 -0.11 17.36
C LYS A 355 -2.00 -1.28 16.45
N VAL A 356 -1.70 -1.16 15.17
CA VAL A 356 -1.97 -2.23 14.18
C VAL A 356 -1.19 -3.49 14.54
N ALA A 357 0.09 -3.37 14.90
CA ALA A 357 0.90 -4.51 15.31
C ALA A 357 0.36 -5.16 16.58
N ALA A 358 -0.07 -4.37 17.57
CA ALA A 358 -0.68 -4.89 18.80
C ALA A 358 -1.96 -5.69 18.51
N GLU A 359 -2.78 -5.25 17.57
CA GLU A 359 -4.00 -5.94 17.16
C GLU A 359 -3.68 -7.29 16.47
N VAL A 360 -2.72 -7.32 15.55
CA VAL A 360 -2.26 -8.57 14.89
C VAL A 360 -1.66 -9.53 15.92
N LEU A 361 -0.82 -9.05 16.86
CA LEU A 361 -0.25 -9.88 17.92
C LEU A 361 -1.31 -10.40 18.88
N GLY A 362 -2.35 -9.59 19.15
CA GLY A 362 -3.54 -10.00 19.91
C GLY A 362 -4.31 -11.12 19.22
N LEU A 363 -4.44 -11.05 17.88
CA LEU A 363 -5.02 -12.12 17.07
C LEU A 363 -4.23 -13.43 17.21
N TYR A 364 -2.89 -13.40 17.16
CA TYR A 364 -2.09 -14.62 17.34
C TYR A 364 -2.36 -15.28 18.70
N ARG A 365 -2.45 -14.50 19.76
CA ARG A 365 -2.80 -15.03 21.11
C ARG A 365 -4.19 -15.64 21.13
N SER A 366 -5.18 -15.03 20.46
CA SER A 366 -6.57 -15.52 20.44
C SER A 366 -6.73 -16.87 19.73
N ILE A 367 -5.79 -17.25 18.85
CA ILE A 367 -5.76 -18.57 18.18
C ILE A 367 -4.79 -19.56 18.86
N GLY A 368 -4.36 -19.27 20.08
CA GLY A 368 -3.57 -20.19 20.89
C GLY A 368 -2.06 -20.12 20.71
N VAL A 369 -1.53 -19.08 20.04
CA VAL A 369 -0.07 -18.88 19.93
C VAL A 369 0.46 -18.32 21.25
N ALA A 370 1.29 -19.11 21.94
CA ALA A 370 1.91 -18.68 23.18
C ALA A 370 2.89 -17.51 22.97
N GLY A 371 2.85 -16.53 23.89
CA GLY A 371 3.65 -15.31 23.81
C GLY A 371 5.11 -15.51 24.22
#